data_9cf84227f196b10f74c6bcc48560f01f
#
_entry.id   9cf84227f196b10f74c6bcc48560f01f
#
_cell.length_a   1.000
_cell.length_b   1.000
_cell.length_c   1.000
_cell.angle_alpha   90.00
_cell.angle_beta   90.00
_cell.angle_gamma   90.00
#
_symmetry.space_group_name_H-M   'P 1'
#
loop_
_entity.id
_entity.type
_entity.pdbx_description
1 polymer ?
#
loop_
_entity_poly.entity_id
_entity_poly.type
_entity_poly.pdbx_seq_one_letter_code
_entity_poly.pdbx_strand_id
1 'polypeptide(L)'
;MPARVIVLAGPSGSGKSHLAKRLALPVLRLDDFYRDGSDPALPRITSGANAGLVDWDDPASWLCSEAVDALATLCRTGTVDTPVYSIARNGRTGTQTLSLSGAPLVVAEGIFAHHVVGPLQSDGLLAAAYCLRQHPMVTFWRRLTRDLREHRKPPLVLVRRGLALARDQRRIVAEAVAAGCQAVSSEEAYRLVRALPVA
;
A
#
# COMPACT_ATOMS: atom_id res chain seq x y z
N MET A 1 -12.90 13.11 19.12
CA MET A 1 -11.53 12.56 19.07
C MET A 1 -11.08 12.51 17.63
N PRO A 2 -9.78 12.63 17.29
CA PRO A 2 -9.30 12.44 15.93
C PRO A 2 -9.58 11.01 15.48
N ALA A 3 -9.82 10.82 14.18
CA ALA A 3 -9.93 9.49 13.62
C ALA A 3 -8.58 8.75 13.73
N ARG A 4 -8.62 7.41 13.65
CA ARG A 4 -7.42 6.58 13.73
C ARG A 4 -7.23 5.74 12.47
N VAL A 5 -5.99 5.36 12.20
CA VAL A 5 -5.58 4.67 10.98
C VAL A 5 -5.44 3.17 11.20
N ILE A 6 -6.02 2.40 10.29
CA ILE A 6 -5.76 0.97 10.13
C ILE A 6 -4.81 0.81 8.95
N VAL A 7 -3.61 0.32 9.19
CA VAL A 7 -2.61 0.07 8.15
C VAL A 7 -2.80 -1.33 7.58
N LEU A 8 -2.96 -1.43 6.26
CA LEU A 8 -2.99 -2.69 5.51
C LEU A 8 -1.76 -2.80 4.61
N ALA A 9 -0.73 -3.47 5.10
CA ALA A 9 0.49 -3.79 4.38
C ALA A 9 0.40 -5.18 3.71
N GLY A 10 1.40 -5.48 2.89
CA GLY A 10 1.58 -6.80 2.30
C GLY A 10 1.83 -6.76 0.78
N PRO A 11 2.28 -7.88 0.20
CA PRO A 11 2.67 -7.94 -1.20
C PRO A 11 1.53 -7.61 -2.15
N SER A 12 1.87 -7.18 -3.37
CA SER A 12 0.87 -6.96 -4.42
C SER A 12 0.09 -8.25 -4.69
N GLY A 13 -1.25 -8.16 -4.78
CA GLY A 13 -2.13 -9.32 -4.96
C GLY A 13 -2.50 -10.05 -3.67
N SER A 14 -2.06 -9.60 -2.48
CA SER A 14 -2.45 -10.21 -1.19
C SER A 14 -3.91 -9.97 -0.81
N GLY A 15 -4.62 -9.08 -1.50
CA GLY A 15 -6.04 -8.82 -1.26
C GLY A 15 -6.34 -7.58 -0.42
N LYS A 16 -5.37 -6.68 -0.19
CA LYS A 16 -5.54 -5.44 0.57
C LYS A 16 -6.74 -4.61 0.11
N SER A 17 -6.78 -4.25 -1.17
CA SER A 17 -7.86 -3.42 -1.72
C SER A 17 -9.23 -4.12 -1.70
N HIS A 18 -9.25 -5.45 -1.77
CA HIS A 18 -10.49 -6.22 -1.59
C HIS A 18 -10.98 -6.15 -0.14
N LEU A 19 -10.07 -6.33 0.83
CA LEU A 19 -10.38 -6.19 2.25
C LEU A 19 -10.82 -4.77 2.58
N ALA A 20 -10.12 -3.75 2.09
CA ALA A 20 -10.46 -2.35 2.30
C ALA A 20 -11.90 -2.03 1.83
N LYS A 21 -12.28 -2.50 0.64
CA LYS A 21 -13.65 -2.38 0.14
C LYS A 21 -14.67 -3.11 1.02
N ARG A 22 -14.35 -4.32 1.48
CA ARG A 22 -15.24 -5.12 2.35
C ARG A 22 -15.47 -4.49 3.72
N LEU A 23 -14.47 -3.75 4.23
CA LEU A 23 -14.59 -3.02 5.49
C LEU A 23 -15.54 -1.83 5.41
N ALA A 24 -15.81 -1.32 4.22
CA ALA A 24 -16.66 -0.14 3.97
C ALA A 24 -16.22 1.10 4.78
N LEU A 25 -14.92 1.26 5.00
CA LEU A 25 -14.29 2.42 5.61
C LEU A 25 -13.69 3.33 4.54
N PRO A 26 -13.49 4.63 4.81
CA PRO A 26 -12.69 5.49 3.95
C PRO A 26 -11.30 4.89 3.73
N VAL A 27 -10.78 5.01 2.51
CA VAL A 27 -9.49 4.41 2.13
C VAL A 27 -8.57 5.47 1.58
N LEU A 28 -7.41 5.65 2.20
CA LEU A 28 -6.30 6.42 1.65
C LEU A 28 -5.33 5.43 0.97
N ARG A 29 -5.18 5.61 -0.34
CA ARG A 29 -4.31 4.78 -1.16
C ARG A 29 -2.89 5.32 -1.09
N LEU A 30 -2.01 4.62 -0.40
CA LEU A 30 -0.61 5.02 -0.24
C LEU A 30 0.18 4.91 -1.55
N ASP A 31 -0.26 4.05 -2.47
CA ASP A 31 0.34 3.92 -3.80
C ASP A 31 0.14 5.19 -4.67
N ASP A 32 -0.70 6.14 -4.27
CA ASP A 32 -0.85 7.43 -4.96
C ASP A 32 0.27 8.42 -4.60
N PHE A 33 1.12 8.12 -3.60
CA PHE A 33 2.23 8.97 -3.15
C PHE A 33 3.59 8.61 -3.78
N TYR A 34 3.61 7.90 -4.90
CA TYR A 34 4.83 7.72 -5.65
C TYR A 34 5.37 9.05 -6.19
N ARG A 35 6.70 9.12 -6.32
CA ARG A 35 7.37 10.22 -7.03
C ARG A 35 6.94 10.25 -8.48
N ASP A 36 6.93 11.44 -9.07
CA ASP A 36 6.72 11.58 -10.52
C ASP A 36 7.85 10.88 -11.29
N GLY A 37 7.55 10.28 -12.43
CA GLY A 37 8.54 9.57 -13.24
C GLY A 37 9.65 10.45 -13.80
N SER A 38 9.47 11.76 -13.80
CA SER A 38 10.48 12.77 -14.16
C SER A 38 11.38 13.18 -12.99
N ASP A 39 11.09 12.75 -11.74
CA ASP A 39 11.86 13.11 -10.55
C ASP A 39 13.30 12.55 -10.65
N PRO A 40 14.35 13.41 -10.64
CA PRO A 40 15.73 12.97 -10.72
C PRO A 40 16.19 12.17 -9.49
N ALA A 41 15.47 12.25 -8.37
CA ALA A 41 15.76 11.50 -7.15
C ALA A 41 15.23 10.06 -7.18
N LEU A 42 14.59 9.62 -8.27
CA LEU A 42 14.11 8.24 -8.40
C LEU A 42 15.28 7.24 -8.37
N PRO A 43 15.18 6.19 -7.53
CA PRO A 43 16.18 5.13 -7.48
C PRO A 43 16.22 4.38 -8.81
N ARG A 44 17.41 3.89 -9.17
CA ARG A 44 17.59 3.11 -10.39
C ARG A 44 18.17 1.74 -10.08
N ILE A 45 17.72 0.73 -10.82
CA ILE A 45 18.25 -0.63 -10.74
C ILE A 45 19.72 -0.61 -11.13
N THR A 46 20.59 -1.08 -10.23
CA THR A 46 22.06 -0.99 -10.40
C THR A 46 22.67 -2.15 -11.17
N SER A 47 21.96 -3.27 -11.35
CA SER A 47 22.52 -4.48 -11.95
C SER A 47 21.46 -5.34 -12.67
N GLY A 48 21.93 -6.24 -13.54
CA GLY A 48 21.07 -7.18 -14.28
C GLY A 48 20.48 -6.59 -15.57
N ALA A 49 19.55 -7.30 -16.18
CA ALA A 49 18.96 -6.96 -17.48
C ALA A 49 18.12 -5.66 -17.46
N ASN A 50 17.77 -5.16 -16.28
CA ASN A 50 16.98 -3.94 -16.08
C ASN A 50 17.83 -2.78 -15.52
N ALA A 51 19.16 -2.89 -15.53
CA ALA A 51 20.04 -1.83 -15.05
C ALA A 51 19.74 -0.50 -15.75
N GLY A 52 19.70 0.58 -14.95
CA GLY A 52 19.39 1.93 -15.43
C GLY A 52 17.89 2.29 -15.46
N LEU A 53 16.99 1.32 -15.40
CA LEU A 53 15.56 1.58 -15.24
C LEU A 53 15.24 2.02 -13.80
N VAL A 54 14.13 2.78 -13.64
CA VAL A 54 13.64 3.18 -12.32
C VAL A 54 13.25 1.95 -11.51
N ASP A 55 13.71 1.90 -10.27
CA ASP A 55 13.32 0.87 -9.30
C ASP A 55 12.09 1.31 -8.50
N TRP A 56 10.92 0.96 -9.02
CA TRP A 56 9.65 1.25 -8.36
C TRP A 56 9.35 0.35 -7.14
N ASP A 57 10.15 -0.67 -6.91
CA ASP A 57 10.05 -1.54 -5.75
C ASP A 57 10.96 -1.07 -4.60
N ASP A 58 11.77 -0.02 -4.81
CA ASP A 58 12.57 0.65 -3.79
C ASP A 58 11.72 1.70 -3.03
N PRO A 59 11.71 1.70 -1.68
CA PRO A 59 10.99 2.69 -0.88
C PRO A 59 11.35 4.16 -1.20
N ALA A 60 12.56 4.46 -1.70
CA ALA A 60 12.96 5.79 -2.10
C ALA A 60 12.16 6.33 -3.30
N SER A 61 11.47 5.46 -4.06
CA SER A 61 10.54 5.85 -5.13
C SER A 61 9.23 6.45 -4.60
N TRP A 62 8.99 6.37 -3.28
CA TRP A 62 7.74 6.72 -2.64
C TRP A 62 7.95 7.80 -1.56
N LEU A 63 7.00 8.72 -1.42
CA LEU A 63 7.08 9.88 -0.53
C LEU A 63 6.41 9.59 0.81
N CYS A 64 7.12 8.90 1.70
CA CYS A 64 6.63 8.50 3.01
C CYS A 64 6.12 9.67 3.86
N SER A 65 6.89 10.77 3.95
CA SER A 65 6.51 11.94 4.73
C SER A 65 5.20 12.56 4.27
N GLU A 66 5.04 12.73 2.96
CA GLU A 66 3.81 13.28 2.37
C GLU A 66 2.59 12.39 2.68
N ALA A 67 2.75 11.08 2.63
CA ALA A 67 1.69 10.13 2.98
C ALA A 67 1.32 10.18 4.47
N VAL A 68 2.31 10.31 5.36
CA VAL A 68 2.09 10.48 6.81
C VAL A 68 1.39 11.79 7.10
N ASP A 69 1.82 12.90 6.50
CA ASP A 69 1.21 14.23 6.67
C ASP A 69 -0.25 14.23 6.19
N ALA A 70 -0.53 13.57 5.06
CA ALA A 70 -1.89 13.42 4.56
C ALA A 70 -2.77 12.61 5.52
N LEU A 71 -2.27 11.50 6.07
CA LEU A 71 -2.99 10.70 7.07
C LEU A 71 -3.25 11.49 8.35
N ALA A 72 -2.24 12.21 8.85
CA ALA A 72 -2.37 13.04 10.05
C ALA A 72 -3.39 14.16 9.86
N THR A 73 -3.35 14.85 8.71
CA THR A 73 -4.32 15.88 8.35
C THR A 73 -5.72 15.28 8.28
N LEU A 74 -5.91 14.18 7.55
CA LEU A 74 -7.20 13.51 7.41
C LEU A 74 -7.79 13.13 8.77
N CYS A 75 -6.98 12.54 9.66
CA CYS A 75 -7.44 12.14 11.00
C CYS A 75 -7.85 13.31 11.88
N ARG A 76 -7.18 14.48 11.74
CA ARG A 76 -7.43 15.67 12.57
C ARG A 76 -8.56 16.55 12.03
N THR A 77 -8.68 16.68 10.72
CA THR A 77 -9.62 17.62 10.08
C THR A 77 -10.85 16.93 9.45
N GLY A 78 -10.77 15.63 9.23
CA GLY A 78 -11.82 14.85 8.55
C GLY A 78 -11.75 14.88 7.02
N THR A 79 -10.90 15.73 6.42
CA THR A 79 -10.72 15.84 4.97
C THR A 79 -9.27 16.10 4.60
N VAL A 80 -8.83 15.65 3.42
CA VAL A 80 -7.50 15.92 2.88
C VAL A 80 -7.51 15.81 1.35
N ASP A 81 -6.71 16.63 0.68
CA ASP A 81 -6.43 16.48 -0.73
C ASP A 81 -5.26 15.52 -0.92
N THR A 82 -5.46 14.49 -1.72
CA THR A 82 -4.45 13.47 -2.03
C THR A 82 -4.11 13.47 -3.50
N PRO A 83 -2.85 13.15 -3.88
CA PRO A 83 -2.50 13.00 -5.28
C PRO A 83 -3.28 11.82 -5.92
N VAL A 84 -3.44 11.89 -7.24
CA VAL A 84 -3.90 10.77 -8.07
C VAL A 84 -2.73 10.34 -8.94
N TYR A 85 -2.21 9.14 -8.72
CA TYR A 85 -1.09 8.60 -9.47
C TYR A 85 -1.55 7.67 -10.60
N SER A 86 -1.02 7.87 -11.79
CA SER A 86 -1.26 7.02 -12.96
C SER A 86 -0.04 6.19 -13.31
N ILE A 87 -0.11 4.88 -13.13
CA ILE A 87 0.95 3.95 -13.54
C ILE A 87 1.22 4.05 -15.04
N ALA A 88 0.17 4.25 -15.87
CA ALA A 88 0.30 4.35 -17.31
C ALA A 88 1.05 5.62 -17.75
N ARG A 89 0.97 6.70 -16.97
CA ARG A 89 1.66 7.98 -17.23
C ARG A 89 2.95 8.12 -16.43
N ASN A 90 3.28 7.16 -15.58
CA ASN A 90 4.42 7.22 -14.65
C ASN A 90 4.45 8.52 -13.84
N GLY A 91 3.29 9.01 -13.37
CA GLY A 91 3.26 10.29 -12.70
C GLY A 91 1.91 10.66 -12.13
N ARG A 92 1.90 11.77 -11.39
CA ARG A 92 0.71 12.36 -10.81
C ARG A 92 -0.12 13.04 -11.90
N THR A 93 -1.43 12.81 -11.88
CA THR A 93 -2.36 13.30 -12.91
C THR A 93 -3.35 14.32 -12.38
N GLY A 94 -3.34 14.57 -11.07
CA GLY A 94 -4.23 15.51 -10.41
C GLY A 94 -4.29 15.28 -8.91
N THR A 95 -5.29 15.87 -8.29
CA THR A 95 -5.61 15.71 -6.87
C THR A 95 -7.06 15.27 -6.71
N GLN A 96 -7.35 14.60 -5.60
CA GLN A 96 -8.72 14.25 -5.20
C GLN A 96 -8.90 14.53 -3.71
N THR A 97 -10.06 15.00 -3.31
CA THR A 97 -10.40 15.21 -1.90
C THR A 97 -10.93 13.91 -1.31
N LEU A 98 -10.30 13.42 -0.24
CA LEU A 98 -10.79 12.32 0.57
C LEU A 98 -11.46 12.88 1.82
N SER A 99 -12.67 12.41 2.14
CA SER A 99 -13.42 12.77 3.35
C SER A 99 -13.70 11.53 4.18
N LEU A 100 -13.55 11.67 5.49
CA LEU A 100 -13.96 10.64 6.46
C LEU A 100 -15.49 10.55 6.60
N SER A 101 -16.21 11.62 6.28
CA SER A 101 -17.68 11.69 6.47
C SER A 101 -18.14 11.26 7.87
N GLY A 102 -17.34 11.61 8.89
CA GLY A 102 -17.59 11.24 10.27
C GLY A 102 -17.13 9.84 10.70
N ALA A 103 -16.50 9.07 9.81
CA ALA A 103 -15.95 7.76 10.18
C ALA A 103 -14.78 7.93 11.18
N PRO A 104 -14.77 7.16 12.28
CA PRO A 104 -13.71 7.24 13.30
C PRO A 104 -12.44 6.46 12.90
N LEU A 105 -12.51 5.69 11.84
CA LEU A 105 -11.41 4.88 11.32
C LEU A 105 -11.23 5.11 9.83
N VAL A 106 -9.97 5.11 9.38
CA VAL A 106 -9.58 5.14 7.97
C VAL A 106 -8.61 4.00 7.68
N VAL A 107 -8.71 3.41 6.50
CA VAL A 107 -7.77 2.40 6.02
C VAL A 107 -6.67 3.08 5.20
N ALA A 108 -5.41 2.88 5.56
CA ALA A 108 -4.24 3.20 4.75
C ALA A 108 -3.71 1.92 4.10
N GLU A 109 -3.78 1.80 2.77
CA GLU A 109 -3.35 0.60 2.06
C GLU A 109 -2.32 0.89 0.97
N GLY A 110 -1.32 0.05 0.86
CA GLY A 110 -0.29 0.16 -0.17
C GLY A 110 0.82 -0.88 0.01
N ILE A 111 1.73 -0.95 -0.97
CA ILE A 111 2.87 -1.88 -0.88
C ILE A 111 3.85 -1.44 0.22
N PHE A 112 4.06 -0.13 0.39
CA PHE A 112 4.94 0.47 1.39
C PHE A 112 4.22 0.87 2.69
N ALA A 113 2.98 0.42 2.89
CA ALA A 113 2.15 0.81 4.03
C ALA A 113 2.80 0.58 5.40
N HIS A 114 3.70 -0.37 5.53
CA HIS A 114 4.41 -0.65 6.79
C HIS A 114 5.32 0.51 7.23
N HIS A 115 5.79 1.37 6.32
CA HIS A 115 6.65 2.50 6.65
C HIS A 115 5.90 3.62 7.42
N VAL A 116 4.57 3.70 7.31
CA VAL A 116 3.81 4.71 8.07
C VAL A 116 3.48 4.27 9.49
N VAL A 117 3.74 3.01 9.86
CA VAL A 117 3.37 2.45 11.19
C VAL A 117 4.05 3.20 12.33
N GLY A 118 5.38 3.33 12.28
CA GLY A 118 6.16 4.03 13.32
C GLY A 118 5.72 5.49 13.53
N PRO A 119 5.69 6.32 12.47
CA PRO A 119 5.20 7.69 12.55
C PRO A 119 3.79 7.79 13.13
N LEU A 120 2.84 6.99 12.63
CA LEU A 120 1.45 7.03 13.12
C LEU A 120 1.32 6.56 14.59
N GLN A 121 2.17 5.62 15.01
CA GLN A 121 2.22 5.19 16.41
C GLN A 121 2.75 6.31 17.31
N SER A 122 3.80 7.00 16.89
CA SER A 122 4.35 8.14 17.61
C SER A 122 3.36 9.30 17.76
N ASP A 123 2.53 9.52 16.75
CA ASP A 123 1.48 10.54 16.74
C ASP A 123 0.20 10.13 17.48
N GLY A 124 0.11 8.88 17.97
CA GLY A 124 -1.09 8.33 18.61
C GLY A 124 -2.27 8.11 17.66
N LEU A 125 -2.02 8.09 16.34
CA LEU A 125 -3.04 7.94 15.30
C LEU A 125 -3.21 6.50 14.82
N LEU A 126 -2.34 5.57 15.20
CA LEU A 126 -2.44 4.17 14.79
C LEU A 126 -3.53 3.45 15.59
N ALA A 127 -4.51 2.87 14.88
CA ALA A 127 -5.50 1.97 15.49
C ALA A 127 -5.03 0.50 15.46
N ALA A 128 -4.51 0.07 14.31
CA ALA A 128 -3.97 -1.28 14.11
C ALA A 128 -3.10 -1.32 12.83
N ALA A 129 -2.18 -2.27 12.77
CA ALA A 129 -1.35 -2.51 11.59
C ALA A 129 -1.34 -4.01 11.24
N TYR A 130 -1.78 -4.34 10.04
CA TYR A 130 -1.86 -5.72 9.56
C TYR A 130 -1.07 -5.90 8.26
N CYS A 131 -0.28 -6.98 8.20
CA CYS A 131 0.33 -7.43 6.97
C CYS A 131 -0.43 -8.64 6.43
N LEU A 132 -1.11 -8.47 5.29
CA LEU A 132 -1.87 -9.55 4.68
C LEU A 132 -0.94 -10.57 4.04
N ARG A 133 -0.90 -11.78 4.60
CA ARG A 133 -0.20 -12.91 4.02
C ARG A 133 -1.15 -13.83 3.28
N GLN A 134 -0.72 -14.27 2.11
CA GLN A 134 -1.41 -15.27 1.31
C GLN A 134 -0.41 -16.32 0.83
N HIS A 135 -0.91 -17.49 0.44
CA HIS A 135 -0.04 -18.48 -0.20
C HIS A 135 0.57 -17.88 -1.48
N PRO A 136 1.89 -17.99 -1.72
CA PRO A 136 2.57 -17.36 -2.85
C PRO A 136 1.93 -17.67 -4.21
N MET A 137 1.45 -18.90 -4.41
CA MET A 137 0.77 -19.30 -5.65
C MET A 137 -0.55 -18.56 -5.86
N VAL A 138 -1.32 -18.29 -4.79
CA VAL A 138 -2.58 -17.53 -4.90
C VAL A 138 -2.29 -16.10 -5.31
N THR A 139 -1.28 -15.49 -4.70
CA THR A 139 -0.83 -14.13 -5.04
C THR A 139 -0.33 -14.06 -6.49
N PHE A 140 0.44 -15.04 -6.91
CA PHE A 140 0.92 -15.18 -8.30
C PHE A 140 -0.23 -15.22 -9.30
N TRP A 141 -1.20 -16.12 -9.12
CA TRP A 141 -2.33 -16.26 -10.04
C TRP A 141 -3.22 -15.03 -10.08
N ARG A 142 -3.54 -14.41 -8.93
CA ARG A 142 -4.34 -13.19 -8.88
C ARG A 142 -3.67 -12.02 -9.60
N ARG A 143 -2.35 -11.90 -9.45
CA ARG A 143 -1.57 -10.88 -10.14
C ARG A 143 -1.49 -11.15 -11.63
N LEU A 144 -1.19 -12.38 -12.03
CA LEU A 144 -1.11 -12.77 -13.44
C LEU A 144 -2.43 -12.49 -14.16
N THR A 145 -3.57 -12.90 -13.59
CA THR A 145 -4.89 -12.67 -14.19
C THR A 145 -5.24 -11.20 -14.29
N ARG A 146 -4.87 -10.37 -13.30
CA ARG A 146 -5.07 -8.93 -13.36
C ARG A 146 -4.22 -8.30 -14.46
N ASP A 147 -2.93 -8.60 -14.48
CA ASP A 147 -1.98 -7.99 -15.43
C ASP A 147 -2.24 -8.42 -16.87
N LEU A 148 -2.80 -9.63 -17.09
CA LEU A 148 -3.30 -10.08 -18.40
C LEU A 148 -4.56 -9.32 -18.82
N ARG A 149 -5.52 -9.10 -17.90
CA ARG A 149 -6.74 -8.32 -18.20
C ARG A 149 -6.45 -6.86 -18.54
N GLU A 150 -5.46 -6.28 -17.87
CA GLU A 150 -5.08 -4.88 -18.06
C GLU A 150 -4.03 -4.68 -19.17
N HIS A 151 -3.68 -5.74 -19.93
CA HIS A 151 -2.72 -5.72 -21.06
C HIS A 151 -1.39 -5.02 -20.75
N ARG A 152 -0.91 -5.13 -19.51
CA ARG A 152 0.23 -4.34 -19.02
C ARG A 152 1.57 -4.75 -19.63
N LYS A 153 1.80 -6.04 -19.96
CA LYS A 153 3.07 -6.57 -20.54
C LYS A 153 2.86 -7.94 -21.22
N PRO A 154 3.82 -8.39 -22.08
CA PRO A 154 3.79 -9.73 -22.67
C PRO A 154 3.74 -10.86 -21.63
N PRO A 155 3.02 -11.97 -21.88
CA PRO A 155 2.78 -13.05 -20.90
C PRO A 155 4.04 -13.67 -20.28
N LEU A 156 5.09 -13.90 -21.07
CA LEU A 156 6.36 -14.48 -20.61
C LEU A 156 7.09 -13.58 -19.59
N VAL A 157 7.03 -12.26 -19.78
CA VAL A 157 7.61 -11.29 -18.86
C VAL A 157 6.82 -11.28 -17.54
N LEU A 158 5.49 -11.41 -17.60
CA LEU A 158 4.62 -11.47 -16.44
C LEU A 158 4.88 -12.72 -15.59
N VAL A 159 5.10 -13.89 -16.21
CA VAL A 159 5.40 -15.14 -15.49
C VAL A 159 6.76 -15.04 -14.77
N ARG A 160 7.82 -14.59 -15.47
CA ARG A 160 9.17 -14.42 -14.86
C ARG A 160 9.14 -13.44 -13.70
N ARG A 161 8.49 -12.28 -13.88
CA ARG A 161 8.34 -11.27 -12.83
C ARG A 161 7.48 -11.78 -11.67
N GLY A 162 6.42 -12.54 -11.94
CA GLY A 162 5.58 -13.14 -10.92
C GLY A 162 6.31 -14.12 -10.01
N LEU A 163 7.22 -14.94 -10.58
CA LEU A 163 8.05 -15.88 -9.81
C LEU A 163 9.09 -15.15 -8.94
N ALA A 164 9.74 -14.10 -9.47
CA ALA A 164 10.67 -13.29 -8.68
C ALA A 164 9.95 -12.65 -7.48
N LEU A 165 8.79 -12.06 -7.68
CA LEU A 165 7.99 -11.42 -6.63
C LEU A 165 7.40 -12.41 -5.62
N ALA A 166 7.15 -13.66 -6.02
CA ALA A 166 6.75 -14.71 -5.07
C ALA A 166 7.89 -15.06 -4.10
N ARG A 167 9.16 -14.95 -4.55
CA ARG A 167 10.33 -15.12 -3.68
C ARG A 167 10.50 -13.94 -2.72
N ASP A 168 10.28 -12.71 -3.17
CA ASP A 168 10.38 -11.49 -2.36
C ASP A 168 9.23 -11.34 -1.35
N GLN A 169 8.14 -12.09 -1.51
CA GLN A 169 6.99 -12.01 -0.60
C GLN A 169 7.36 -12.24 0.86
N ARG A 170 8.29 -13.19 1.13
CA ARG A 170 8.74 -13.49 2.50
C ARG A 170 9.48 -12.30 3.11
N ARG A 171 10.30 -11.63 2.32
CA ARG A 171 11.04 -10.43 2.74
C ARG A 171 10.07 -9.29 3.09
N ILE A 172 9.11 -8.99 2.21
CA ILE A 172 8.10 -7.94 2.43
C ILE A 172 7.30 -8.20 3.71
N VAL A 173 6.91 -9.47 3.96
CA VAL A 173 6.19 -9.82 5.20
C VAL A 173 7.08 -9.65 6.42
N ALA A 174 8.36 -10.06 6.35
CA ALA A 174 9.30 -9.92 7.45
C ALA A 174 9.57 -8.43 7.79
N GLU A 175 9.76 -7.58 6.78
CA GLU A 175 9.92 -6.14 6.92
C GLU A 175 8.67 -5.50 7.57
N ALA A 176 7.48 -5.87 7.12
CA ALA A 176 6.25 -5.36 7.69
C ALA A 176 6.06 -5.80 9.16
N VAL A 177 6.40 -7.03 9.50
CA VAL A 177 6.36 -7.52 10.90
C VAL A 177 7.38 -6.77 11.76
N ALA A 178 8.60 -6.55 11.25
CA ALA A 178 9.62 -5.77 11.95
C ALA A 178 9.19 -4.31 12.18
N ALA A 179 8.37 -3.75 11.28
CA ALA A 179 7.77 -2.42 11.42
C ALA A 179 6.54 -2.39 12.37
N GLY A 180 6.17 -3.51 12.98
CA GLY A 180 5.05 -3.59 13.93
C GLY A 180 3.72 -4.08 13.35
N CYS A 181 3.67 -4.56 12.11
CA CYS A 181 2.46 -5.15 11.55
C CYS A 181 2.25 -6.58 12.06
N GLN A 182 1.01 -6.93 12.39
CA GLN A 182 0.62 -8.31 12.65
C GLN A 182 0.38 -9.05 11.31
N ALA A 183 1.08 -10.17 11.09
CA ALA A 183 0.92 -10.97 9.89
C ALA A 183 -0.32 -11.88 10.02
N VAL A 184 -1.34 -11.62 9.21
CA VAL A 184 -2.65 -12.26 9.30
C VAL A 184 -3.21 -12.62 7.92
N SER A 185 -4.21 -13.50 7.88
CA SER A 185 -5.02 -13.71 6.69
C SER A 185 -6.01 -12.55 6.48
N SER A 186 -6.55 -12.41 5.27
CA SER A 186 -7.56 -11.38 4.99
C SER A 186 -8.82 -11.53 5.84
N GLU A 187 -9.25 -12.76 6.12
CA GLU A 187 -10.43 -13.02 6.95
C GLU A 187 -10.18 -12.72 8.42
N GLU A 188 -9.00 -13.06 8.92
CA GLU A 188 -8.58 -12.72 10.27
C GLU A 188 -8.48 -11.19 10.46
N ALA A 189 -7.84 -10.48 9.52
CA ALA A 189 -7.80 -9.01 9.54
C ALA A 189 -9.21 -8.39 9.56
N TYR A 190 -10.14 -8.92 8.74
CA TYR A 190 -11.52 -8.45 8.75
C TYR A 190 -12.17 -8.57 10.13
N ARG A 191 -12.04 -9.74 10.79
CA ARG A 191 -12.60 -9.96 12.13
C ARG A 191 -11.96 -9.05 13.18
N LEU A 192 -10.64 -8.91 13.16
CA LEU A 192 -9.90 -8.06 14.09
C LEU A 192 -10.30 -6.58 13.94
N VAL A 193 -10.40 -6.07 12.70
CA VAL A 193 -10.84 -4.69 12.46
C VAL A 193 -12.26 -4.45 12.94
N ARG A 194 -13.18 -5.41 12.73
CA ARG A 194 -14.57 -5.30 13.18
C ARG A 194 -14.71 -5.36 14.71
N ALA A 195 -13.71 -5.88 15.41
CA ALA A 195 -13.66 -5.94 16.87
C ALA A 195 -12.93 -4.73 17.50
N LEU A 196 -12.35 -3.82 16.70
CA LEU A 196 -11.71 -2.64 17.25
C LEU A 196 -12.73 -1.76 17.98
N PRO A 197 -12.38 -1.25 19.18
CA PRO A 197 -13.24 -0.32 19.89
C PRO A 197 -13.35 0.98 19.07
N VAL A 198 -14.56 1.28 18.66
CA VAL A 198 -14.93 2.55 18.04
C VAL A 198 -15.33 3.45 19.20
N ALA A 199 -14.38 4.26 19.68
CA ALA A 199 -14.63 5.22 20.76
C ALA A 199 -15.22 6.50 20.17
#